data_b9c04e4c60efc7009a3f499495a67df0
#
_entry.id   b9c04e4c60efc7009a3f499495a67df0
#
_cell.length_a   1.000
_cell.length_b   1.000
_cell.length_c   1.000
_cell.angle_alpha   90.00
_cell.angle_beta   90.00
_cell.angle_gamma   90.00
#
_symmetry.space_group_name_H-M   'P 1'
#
loop_
_entity.id
_entity.type
_entity.pdbx_description
1 polymer ?
#
loop_
_entity_poly.entity_id
_entity_poly.type
_entity_poly.pdbx_seq_one_letter_code
_entity_poly.pdbx_strand_id
1 'polypeptide(L)'
;MSFKFRPLTTAAAAVCIAIALAGCGNKQSAQQMKAPATQVEVAQMQLASATLRAELPGRTSAYRVAEVRPQVTGIIEKRQFEEGAEVKAGDSLYQIDASLYKAQVLSAQAALKQAEATLALRQADARRSAQLVKANAVSKQSDDSAQAQLKVAVAEVAAAKAALETASINLRYTKVTRSEEHT
;
A
#
# COMPACT_ATOMS: atom_id res chain seq x y z
N MET A 1 -124.52 -51.45 -58.87
CA MET A 1 -124.07 -50.07 -58.73
C MET A 1 -122.57 -50.05 -58.78
N SER A 2 -122.01 -49.54 -59.86
CA SER A 2 -120.57 -49.49 -60.24
C SER A 2 -119.90 -48.32 -59.56
N PHE A 3 -118.89 -48.55 -58.85
CA PHE A 3 -117.92 -47.42 -58.48
C PHE A 3 -116.66 -47.65 -59.22
N LYS A 4 -116.42 -46.73 -60.14
CA LYS A 4 -115.17 -46.61 -60.89
C LYS A 4 -114.17 -45.90 -60.02
N PHE A 5 -113.15 -46.63 -59.60
CA PHE A 5 -111.98 -45.98 -58.99
C PHE A 5 -111.07 -45.32 -60.10
N ARG A 6 -110.87 -44.12 -59.94
CA ARG A 6 -110.05 -43.28 -60.88
C ARG A 6 -108.55 -43.55 -60.65
N PRO A 7 -107.79 -43.75 -61.63
CA PRO A 7 -106.34 -44.07 -61.54
C PRO A 7 -105.44 -42.87 -61.19
N LEU A 8 -106.02 -41.78 -60.71
CA LEU A 8 -105.24 -40.53 -60.46
C LEU A 8 -104.45 -40.52 -59.13
N THR A 9 -104.85 -41.31 -58.18
CA THR A 9 -104.26 -41.34 -56.84
C THR A 9 -103.02 -42.25 -56.75
N THR A 10 -102.87 -43.22 -57.63
CA THR A 10 -101.68 -44.10 -57.69
C THR A 10 -100.50 -43.39 -58.34
N ALA A 11 -100.77 -42.51 -59.29
CA ALA A 11 -99.70 -41.76 -59.93
C ALA A 11 -99.05 -40.73 -59.01
N ALA A 12 -99.81 -40.09 -58.12
CA ALA A 12 -99.33 -39.13 -57.12
C ALA A 12 -98.46 -39.75 -56.06
N ALA A 13 -98.83 -41.01 -55.62
CA ALA A 13 -98.04 -41.77 -54.62
C ALA A 13 -96.67 -42.22 -55.21
N ALA A 14 -96.61 -42.57 -56.47
CA ALA A 14 -95.34 -43.01 -57.12
C ALA A 14 -94.35 -41.81 -57.30
N VAL A 15 -94.89 -40.64 -57.59
CA VAL A 15 -94.06 -39.42 -57.75
C VAL A 15 -93.43 -38.96 -56.42
N CYS A 16 -94.22 -39.03 -55.33
CA CYS A 16 -93.70 -38.72 -54.01
C CYS A 16 -92.61 -39.68 -53.53
N ILE A 17 -92.71 -40.95 -53.82
CA ILE A 17 -91.67 -41.95 -53.46
C ILE A 17 -90.41 -41.75 -54.30
N ALA A 18 -90.53 -41.39 -55.57
CA ALA A 18 -89.40 -41.11 -56.44
C ALA A 18 -88.60 -39.84 -56.02
N ILE A 19 -89.27 -38.84 -55.47
CA ILE A 19 -88.66 -37.63 -54.95
C ILE A 19 -87.97 -37.90 -53.59
N ALA A 20 -88.48 -38.77 -52.81
CA ALA A 20 -87.88 -39.17 -51.51
C ALA A 20 -86.60 -39.99 -51.68
N LEU A 21 -86.41 -40.72 -52.76
CA LEU A 21 -85.17 -41.49 -53.02
C LEU A 21 -84.08 -40.66 -53.73
N ALA A 22 -84.44 -39.56 -54.34
CA ALA A 22 -83.46 -38.68 -54.97
C ALA A 22 -82.71 -37.79 -53.98
N GLY A 23 -83.21 -37.68 -52.73
CA GLY A 23 -82.66 -36.82 -51.68
C GLY A 23 -81.46 -37.42 -50.90
N CYS A 24 -81.13 -38.72 -51.06
CA CYS A 24 -80.06 -39.36 -50.28
C CYS A 24 -78.70 -39.49 -50.94
N GLY A 25 -78.41 -38.67 -51.93
CA GLY A 25 -77.21 -38.82 -52.73
C GLY A 25 -76.12 -37.69 -52.55
N ASN A 26 -76.26 -36.81 -51.55
CA ASN A 26 -75.24 -35.81 -51.35
C ASN A 26 -74.31 -36.30 -50.29
N LYS A 27 -73.26 -37.05 -50.70
CA LYS A 27 -72.00 -37.17 -49.92
C LYS A 27 -71.36 -35.75 -49.91
N GLN A 28 -71.78 -34.93 -48.98
CA GLN A 28 -71.03 -33.82 -48.54
C GLN A 28 -69.71 -34.42 -47.99
N SER A 29 -68.69 -34.42 -48.80
CA SER A 29 -67.33 -34.53 -48.30
C SER A 29 -67.25 -33.61 -47.11
N ALA A 30 -67.18 -34.14 -45.94
CA ALA A 30 -66.79 -33.35 -44.75
C ALA A 30 -65.41 -32.77 -45.11
N GLN A 31 -65.38 -31.59 -45.71
CA GLN A 31 -64.17 -30.77 -45.66
C GLN A 31 -63.95 -30.57 -44.17
N GLN A 32 -63.01 -31.39 -43.66
CA GLN A 32 -62.39 -31.14 -42.39
C GLN A 32 -61.97 -29.66 -42.47
N MET A 33 -62.74 -28.80 -41.87
CA MET A 33 -62.31 -27.44 -41.58
C MET A 33 -61.05 -27.63 -40.76
N LYS A 34 -59.91 -27.54 -41.45
CA LYS A 34 -58.62 -27.47 -40.80
C LYS A 34 -58.69 -26.23 -39.96
N ALA A 35 -58.82 -26.43 -38.66
CA ALA A 35 -58.85 -25.35 -37.70
C ALA A 35 -57.69 -24.39 -38.06
N PRO A 36 -57.92 -23.11 -38.13
CA PRO A 36 -56.85 -22.17 -38.47
C PRO A 36 -55.72 -22.40 -37.47
N ALA A 37 -54.51 -22.62 -37.97
CA ALA A 37 -53.36 -22.80 -37.14
C ALA A 37 -53.25 -21.58 -36.19
N THR A 38 -53.22 -21.85 -34.91
CA THR A 38 -53.03 -20.81 -33.89
C THR A 38 -51.74 -20.08 -34.21
N GLN A 39 -51.81 -18.80 -34.47
CA GLN A 39 -50.63 -17.99 -34.64
C GLN A 39 -49.96 -17.85 -33.26
N VAL A 40 -48.77 -18.36 -33.15
CA VAL A 40 -47.94 -18.21 -31.96
C VAL A 40 -46.76 -17.33 -32.30
N GLU A 41 -46.49 -16.36 -31.46
CA GLU A 41 -45.30 -15.58 -31.57
C GLU A 41 -44.14 -16.38 -30.99
N VAL A 42 -43.13 -16.64 -31.78
CA VAL A 42 -41.91 -17.34 -31.36
C VAL A 42 -40.75 -16.36 -31.32
N ALA A 43 -40.12 -16.26 -30.15
CA ALA A 43 -38.87 -15.55 -30.03
C ALA A 43 -37.71 -16.53 -30.33
N GLN A 44 -36.96 -16.24 -31.36
CA GLN A 44 -35.75 -17.01 -31.67
C GLN A 44 -34.64 -16.61 -30.71
N MET A 45 -34.32 -17.52 -29.79
CA MET A 45 -33.21 -17.33 -28.85
C MET A 45 -31.89 -17.42 -29.60
N GLN A 46 -31.14 -16.34 -29.61
CA GLN A 46 -29.76 -16.30 -30.15
C GLN A 46 -28.77 -16.28 -28.99
N LEU A 47 -27.71 -17.04 -29.12
CA LEU A 47 -26.60 -17.00 -28.19
C LEU A 47 -25.90 -15.64 -28.31
N ALA A 48 -25.96 -14.84 -27.26
CA ALA A 48 -25.24 -13.59 -27.14
C ALA A 48 -24.28 -13.66 -25.93
N SER A 49 -23.10 -13.07 -26.08
CA SER A 49 -22.19 -12.95 -24.94
C SER A 49 -22.72 -11.91 -23.98
N ALA A 50 -22.96 -12.30 -22.74
CA ALA A 50 -23.32 -11.38 -21.66
C ALA A 50 -22.12 -11.15 -20.77
N THR A 51 -21.72 -9.88 -20.61
CA THR A 51 -20.67 -9.52 -19.65
C THR A 51 -21.29 -9.41 -18.26
N LEU A 52 -20.96 -10.37 -17.41
CA LEU A 52 -21.29 -10.29 -15.99
C LEU A 52 -20.35 -9.30 -15.30
N ARG A 53 -20.89 -8.23 -14.77
CA ARG A 53 -20.17 -7.28 -13.91
C ARG A 53 -20.65 -7.51 -12.49
N ALA A 54 -19.73 -7.85 -11.59
CA ALA A 54 -19.98 -7.91 -10.17
C ALA A 54 -19.18 -6.78 -9.50
N GLU A 55 -19.87 -5.86 -8.84
CA GLU A 55 -19.22 -4.85 -7.99
C GLU A 55 -19.09 -5.44 -6.59
N LEU A 56 -17.84 -5.66 -6.18
CA LEU A 56 -17.52 -6.20 -4.87
C LEU A 56 -16.92 -5.08 -4.03
N PRO A 57 -17.45 -4.83 -2.82
CA PRO A 57 -16.84 -3.88 -1.90
C PRO A 57 -15.46 -4.42 -1.49
N GLY A 58 -14.43 -3.59 -1.60
CA GLY A 58 -13.08 -3.90 -1.21
C GLY A 58 -12.42 -2.70 -0.54
N ARG A 59 -11.40 -2.99 0.27
CA ARG A 59 -10.51 -1.96 0.84
C ARG A 59 -9.10 -2.25 0.37
N THR A 60 -8.41 -1.22 -0.08
CA THR A 60 -6.98 -1.31 -0.37
C THR A 60 -6.20 -1.20 0.93
N SER A 61 -5.17 -2.02 1.09
CA SER A 61 -4.18 -1.90 2.16
C SER A 61 -2.80 -1.76 1.54
N ALA A 62 -1.93 -1.00 2.20
CA ALA A 62 -0.57 -0.86 1.73
C ALA A 62 0.16 -2.21 1.81
N TYR A 63 0.91 -2.55 0.77
CA TYR A 63 1.75 -3.75 0.73
C TYR A 63 2.89 -3.69 1.77
N ARG A 64 3.42 -2.47 2.00
CA ARG A 64 4.46 -2.19 3.00
C ARG A 64 4.11 -0.92 3.76
N VAL A 65 4.31 -0.94 5.06
CA VAL A 65 4.19 0.23 5.92
C VAL A 65 5.47 0.31 6.73
N ALA A 66 6.12 1.47 6.70
CA ALA A 66 7.30 1.74 7.51
C ALA A 66 7.00 2.87 8.48
N GLU A 67 7.27 2.65 9.75
CA GLU A 67 7.16 3.68 10.79
C GLU A 67 8.51 4.36 10.96
N VAL A 68 8.56 5.66 10.72
CA VAL A 68 9.78 6.47 10.94
C VAL A 68 9.77 7.00 12.36
N ARG A 69 10.67 6.47 13.20
CA ARG A 69 10.84 6.91 14.59
C ARG A 69 12.13 7.71 14.73
N PRO A 70 12.11 8.92 15.29
CA PRO A 70 13.32 9.67 15.57
C PRO A 70 14.12 8.98 16.68
N GLN A 71 15.46 9.08 16.62
CA GLN A 71 16.36 8.53 17.63
C GLN A 71 16.65 9.50 18.78
N VAL A 72 16.18 10.75 18.66
CA VAL A 72 16.33 11.79 19.68
C VAL A 72 14.98 12.39 19.99
N THR A 73 14.84 12.90 21.23
CA THR A 73 13.60 13.49 21.71
C THR A 73 13.66 15.02 21.59
N GLY A 74 12.57 15.63 21.17
CA GLY A 74 12.47 17.09 21.06
C GLY A 74 11.19 17.56 20.41
N ILE A 75 11.05 18.87 20.27
CA ILE A 75 9.88 19.50 19.63
C ILE A 75 10.12 19.50 18.11
N ILE A 76 9.11 19.11 17.34
CA ILE A 76 9.15 19.23 15.90
C ILE A 76 9.03 20.71 15.52
N GLU A 77 10.08 21.26 14.96
CA GLU A 77 10.12 22.65 14.50
C GLU A 77 9.46 22.81 13.11
N LYS A 78 9.76 21.88 12.21
CA LYS A 78 9.24 21.92 10.84
C LYS A 78 8.93 20.52 10.31
N ARG A 79 7.84 20.43 9.53
CA ARG A 79 7.58 19.34 8.59
C ARG A 79 8.04 19.77 7.20
N GLN A 80 8.84 18.95 6.52
CA GLN A 80 9.48 19.30 5.24
C GLN A 80 8.91 18.52 4.05
N PHE A 81 7.81 17.82 4.24
CA PHE A 81 7.10 17.09 3.19
C PHE A 81 5.61 17.41 3.21
N GLU A 82 4.90 17.15 2.13
CA GLU A 82 3.46 17.24 2.03
C GLU A 82 2.82 15.86 2.29
N GLU A 83 1.73 15.83 3.04
CA GLU A 83 0.99 14.58 3.31
C GLU A 83 0.40 14.02 2.01
N GLY A 84 0.59 12.72 1.79
CA GLY A 84 0.18 12.06 0.56
C GLY A 84 1.17 12.16 -0.59
N ALA A 85 2.24 12.94 -0.46
CA ALA A 85 3.28 13.04 -1.47
C ALA A 85 4.24 11.84 -1.45
N GLU A 86 4.83 11.54 -2.60
CA GLU A 86 5.92 10.59 -2.70
C GLU A 86 7.22 11.20 -2.18
N VAL A 87 7.89 10.51 -1.26
CA VAL A 87 9.18 10.90 -0.71
C VAL A 87 10.27 9.92 -1.11
N LYS A 88 11.45 10.42 -1.46
CA LYS A 88 12.61 9.62 -1.86
C LYS A 88 13.51 9.31 -0.68
N ALA A 89 14.34 8.28 -0.81
CA ALA A 89 15.39 7.99 0.16
C ALA A 89 16.30 9.20 0.36
N GLY A 90 16.60 9.53 1.63
CA GLY A 90 17.39 10.70 2.00
C GLY A 90 16.60 12.01 2.13
N ASP A 91 15.34 12.07 1.68
CA ASP A 91 14.53 13.28 1.85
C ASP A 91 14.32 13.58 3.34
N SER A 92 14.39 14.86 3.68
CA SER A 92 14.13 15.32 5.04
C SER A 92 12.63 15.36 5.31
N LEU A 93 12.20 14.66 6.35
CA LEU A 93 10.79 14.56 6.73
C LEU A 93 10.44 15.57 7.83
N TYR A 94 11.21 15.55 8.91
CA TYR A 94 10.98 16.43 10.05
C TYR A 94 12.29 17.03 10.51
N GLN A 95 12.20 18.26 11.02
CA GLN A 95 13.26 18.93 11.78
C GLN A 95 12.83 19.02 13.23
N ILE A 96 13.60 18.39 14.11
CA ILE A 96 13.48 18.53 15.57
C ILE A 96 14.31 19.74 15.99
N ASP A 97 13.86 20.48 17.01
CA ASP A 97 14.62 21.60 17.57
C ASP A 97 16.03 21.15 17.96
N ALA A 98 17.01 21.72 17.26
CA ALA A 98 18.41 21.37 17.41
C ALA A 98 19.17 22.21 18.43
N SER A 99 18.52 23.19 19.08
CA SER A 99 19.18 24.19 19.92
C SER A 99 19.96 23.54 21.07
N LEU A 100 19.34 22.60 21.79
CA LEU A 100 19.98 21.88 22.90
C LEU A 100 21.16 21.04 22.40
N TYR A 101 20.98 20.33 21.29
CA TYR A 101 22.00 19.45 20.70
C TYR A 101 23.21 20.24 20.17
N LYS A 102 22.98 21.43 19.59
CA LYS A 102 24.06 22.37 19.22
C LYS A 102 24.86 22.83 20.43
N ALA A 103 24.17 23.17 21.53
CA ALA A 103 24.83 23.55 22.79
C ALA A 103 25.67 22.40 23.36
N GLN A 104 25.19 21.15 23.27
CA GLN A 104 25.95 19.96 23.70
C GLN A 104 27.21 19.76 22.84
N VAL A 105 27.14 19.93 21.53
CA VAL A 105 28.31 19.86 20.63
C VAL A 105 29.33 20.94 21.00
N LEU A 106 28.89 22.19 21.23
CA LEU A 106 29.78 23.26 21.65
C LEU A 106 30.46 22.98 22.99
N SER A 107 29.72 22.44 23.97
CA SER A 107 30.25 22.02 25.26
C SER A 107 31.32 20.92 25.12
N ALA A 108 31.01 19.86 24.34
CA ALA A 108 31.94 18.77 24.07
C ALA A 108 33.19 19.25 23.32
N GLN A 109 33.05 20.21 22.40
CA GLN A 109 34.16 20.83 21.67
C GLN A 109 35.07 21.65 22.60
N ALA A 110 34.49 22.37 23.56
CA ALA A 110 35.24 23.09 24.57
C ALA A 110 36.03 22.12 25.49
N ALA A 111 35.40 21.02 25.93
CA ALA A 111 36.06 19.97 26.70
C ALA A 111 37.22 19.33 25.94
N LEU A 112 37.06 19.06 24.64
CA LEU A 112 38.15 18.57 23.80
C LEU A 112 39.31 19.55 23.75
N LYS A 113 39.08 20.84 23.52
CA LYS A 113 40.13 21.88 23.52
C LYS A 113 40.85 21.94 24.87
N GLN A 114 40.15 21.81 25.97
CA GLN A 114 40.75 21.76 27.31
C GLN A 114 41.64 20.52 27.46
N ALA A 115 41.20 19.34 27.05
CA ALA A 115 42.01 18.10 27.08
C ALA A 115 43.25 18.21 26.19
N GLU A 116 43.15 18.81 25.01
CA GLU A 116 44.27 19.07 24.10
C GLU A 116 45.30 20.05 24.71
N ALA A 117 44.84 21.09 25.40
CA ALA A 117 45.73 22.01 26.11
C ALA A 117 46.48 21.30 27.25
N THR A 118 45.77 20.45 28.03
CA THR A 118 46.39 19.63 29.08
C THR A 118 47.39 18.64 28.49
N LEU A 119 47.10 18.00 27.37
CA LEU A 119 48.01 17.11 26.67
C LEU A 119 49.28 17.85 26.26
N ALA A 120 49.17 19.07 25.68
CA ALA A 120 50.31 19.87 25.28
C ALA A 120 51.22 20.19 26.48
N LEU A 121 50.65 20.56 27.64
CA LEU A 121 51.36 20.76 28.89
C LEU A 121 52.13 19.50 29.31
N ARG A 122 51.44 18.35 29.39
CA ARG A 122 52.06 17.08 29.84
C ARG A 122 53.12 16.59 28.84
N GLN A 123 52.96 16.83 27.56
CA GLN A 123 54.03 16.57 26.56
C GLN A 123 55.28 17.41 26.81
N ALA A 124 55.14 18.70 27.12
CA ALA A 124 56.22 19.57 27.44
C ALA A 124 56.96 19.14 28.74
N ASP A 125 56.18 18.77 29.77
CA ASP A 125 56.72 18.28 31.05
C ASP A 125 57.48 16.97 30.87
N ALA A 126 56.91 15.98 30.17
CA ALA A 126 57.55 14.70 29.90
C ALA A 126 58.85 14.86 29.08
N ARG A 127 58.85 15.76 28.07
CA ARG A 127 60.05 16.06 27.29
C ARG A 127 61.14 16.67 28.19
N ARG A 128 60.78 17.60 29.04
CA ARG A 128 61.70 18.28 29.96
C ARG A 128 62.29 17.29 30.96
N SER A 129 61.40 16.47 31.58
CA SER A 129 61.82 15.38 32.53
C SER A 129 62.80 14.41 31.89
N ALA A 130 62.50 13.94 30.68
CA ALA A 130 63.39 13.02 29.95
C ALA A 130 64.80 13.62 29.67
N GLN A 131 64.90 14.96 29.43
CA GLN A 131 66.16 15.63 29.27
C GLN A 131 66.96 15.75 30.61
N LEU A 132 66.25 16.07 31.69
CA LEU A 132 66.83 16.21 33.02
C LEU A 132 67.32 14.90 33.60
N VAL A 133 66.62 13.79 33.35
CA VAL A 133 67.10 12.42 33.73
C VAL A 133 68.44 12.09 33.03
N LYS A 134 68.55 12.40 31.74
CA LYS A 134 69.79 12.20 31.00
C LYS A 134 70.96 13.00 31.57
N ALA A 135 70.69 14.16 32.15
CA ALA A 135 71.66 14.99 32.85
C ALA A 135 71.86 14.62 34.34
N ASN A 136 71.24 13.55 34.83
CA ASN A 136 71.19 13.14 36.23
C ASN A 136 70.67 14.22 37.21
N ALA A 137 69.82 15.15 36.69
CA ALA A 137 69.27 16.28 37.45
C ALA A 137 67.95 15.97 38.15
N VAL A 138 67.26 14.83 37.80
CA VAL A 138 66.05 14.35 38.42
C VAL A 138 66.06 12.83 38.54
N SER A 139 65.24 12.27 39.44
CA SER A 139 65.14 10.82 39.64
C SER A 139 64.42 10.14 38.47
N LYS A 140 64.76 8.91 38.19
CA LYS A 140 64.05 8.08 37.24
C LYS A 140 62.53 7.96 37.56
N GLN A 141 62.18 7.86 38.86
CA GLN A 141 60.82 7.84 39.33
C GLN A 141 60.03 9.09 38.91
N SER A 142 60.66 10.28 38.91
CA SER A 142 60.05 11.54 38.47
C SER A 142 59.75 11.51 36.97
N ASP A 143 60.66 10.95 36.16
CA ASP A 143 60.42 10.77 34.73
C ASP A 143 59.31 9.77 34.44
N ASP A 144 59.36 8.62 35.11
CA ASP A 144 58.31 7.60 34.98
C ASP A 144 56.93 8.15 35.31
N SER A 145 56.81 9.05 36.34
CA SER A 145 55.58 9.75 36.69
C SER A 145 55.14 10.74 35.60
N ALA A 146 56.07 11.54 35.03
CA ALA A 146 55.76 12.46 33.95
C ALA A 146 55.28 11.71 32.67
N GLN A 147 55.90 10.57 32.37
CA GLN A 147 55.47 9.73 31.23
C GLN A 147 54.11 9.09 31.48
N ALA A 148 53.83 8.66 32.71
CA ALA A 148 52.50 8.16 33.07
C ALA A 148 51.41 9.24 32.93
N GLN A 149 51.67 10.47 33.41
CA GLN A 149 50.77 11.60 33.27
C GLN A 149 50.50 11.97 31.80
N LEU A 150 51.53 11.90 30.95
CA LEU A 150 51.37 12.07 29.50
C LEU A 150 50.43 11.04 28.90
N LYS A 151 50.57 9.77 29.26
CA LYS A 151 49.67 8.70 28.79
C LYS A 151 48.22 8.91 29.23
N VAL A 152 48.00 9.38 30.48
CA VAL A 152 46.67 9.76 30.96
C VAL A 152 46.09 10.89 30.12
N ALA A 153 46.83 11.94 29.87
CA ALA A 153 46.37 13.08 29.06
C ALA A 153 46.01 12.68 27.60
N VAL A 154 46.76 11.73 27.01
CA VAL A 154 46.43 11.15 25.69
C VAL A 154 45.07 10.43 25.75
N ALA A 155 44.84 9.65 26.82
CA ALA A 155 43.55 8.95 26.98
C ALA A 155 42.38 9.94 27.20
N GLU A 156 42.61 11.04 27.93
CA GLU A 156 41.61 12.11 28.15
C GLU A 156 41.20 12.79 26.82
N VAL A 157 42.14 13.06 25.93
CA VAL A 157 41.83 13.58 24.58
C VAL A 157 41.02 12.58 23.78
N ALA A 158 41.33 11.28 23.85
CA ALA A 158 40.57 10.25 23.17
C ALA A 158 39.11 10.17 23.69
N ALA A 159 38.94 10.25 25.02
CA ALA A 159 37.63 10.29 25.65
C ALA A 159 36.82 11.53 25.25
N ALA A 160 37.42 12.70 25.24
CA ALA A 160 36.79 13.95 24.83
C ALA A 160 36.39 13.93 23.34
N LYS A 161 37.21 13.34 22.46
CA LYS A 161 36.85 13.13 21.05
C LYS A 161 35.62 12.22 20.90
N ALA A 162 35.56 11.11 21.64
CA ALA A 162 34.40 10.22 21.63
C ALA A 162 33.12 10.91 22.12
N ALA A 163 33.23 11.76 23.14
CA ALA A 163 32.11 12.57 23.65
C ALA A 163 31.62 13.58 22.59
N LEU A 164 32.53 14.25 21.90
CA LEU A 164 32.20 15.15 20.80
C LEU A 164 31.50 14.43 19.65
N GLU A 165 31.99 13.24 19.28
CA GLU A 165 31.35 12.43 18.23
C GLU A 165 29.93 12.02 18.63
N THR A 166 29.72 11.57 19.86
CA THR A 166 28.40 11.25 20.37
C THR A 166 27.44 12.45 20.31
N ALA A 167 27.89 13.63 20.72
CA ALA A 167 27.10 14.86 20.65
C ALA A 167 26.75 15.23 19.19
N SER A 168 27.71 15.06 18.28
CA SER A 168 27.52 15.35 16.85
C SER A 168 26.54 14.37 16.18
N ILE A 169 26.55 13.09 16.56
CA ILE A 169 25.60 12.08 16.13
C ILE A 169 24.17 12.46 16.57
N ASN A 170 24.01 12.83 17.85
CA ASN A 170 22.71 13.25 18.38
C ASN A 170 22.19 14.50 17.66
N LEU A 171 23.05 15.47 17.35
CA LEU A 171 22.68 16.63 16.56
C LEU A 171 22.24 16.22 15.14
N ARG A 172 22.91 15.28 14.50
CA ARG A 172 22.50 14.76 13.19
C ARG A 172 21.14 14.12 13.22
N TYR A 173 20.79 13.39 14.29
CA TYR A 173 19.49 12.74 14.46
C TYR A 173 18.33 13.72 14.67
N THR A 174 18.59 15.02 14.91
CA THR A 174 17.52 16.02 14.92
C THR A 174 16.91 16.25 13.54
N LYS A 175 17.63 15.89 12.47
CA LYS A 175 17.12 15.87 11.11
C LYS A 175 16.64 14.47 10.77
N VAL A 176 15.32 14.27 10.80
CA VAL A 176 14.70 12.98 10.49
C VAL A 176 14.56 12.86 8.99
N THR A 177 15.21 11.87 8.40
CA THR A 177 15.18 11.59 6.97
C THR A 177 14.53 10.24 6.69
N ARG A 178 13.99 10.06 5.47
CA ARG A 178 13.59 8.74 4.98
C ARG A 178 14.82 7.86 4.85
N SER A 179 14.81 6.68 5.47
CA SER A 179 15.93 5.74 5.36
C SER A 179 16.01 5.12 3.95
N GLU A 180 17.21 4.70 3.54
CA GLU A 180 17.45 4.12 2.22
C GLU A 180 17.03 2.64 2.12
N GLU A 181 16.76 1.97 3.24
CA GLU A 181 16.54 0.52 3.30
C GLU A 181 15.13 0.04 2.92
N HIS A 182 14.23 0.94 2.48
CA HIS A 182 12.84 0.60 2.19
C HIS A 182 12.50 0.79 0.70
N THR A 183 13.30 0.21 -0.14
CA THR A 183 12.98 0.05 -1.57
C THR A 183 12.29 -1.28 -1.81
#